data_6cbf6748a1e73601c55d7b514540ad30
#
_entry.id   6cbf6748a1e73601c55d7b514540ad30
#
_cell.length_a   1.000
_cell.length_b   1.000
_cell.length_c   1.000
_cell.angle_alpha   90.00
_cell.angle_beta   90.00
_cell.angle_gamma   90.00
#
_symmetry.space_group_name_H-M   'P 1'
#
loop_
_entity.id
_entity.type
_entity.pdbx_description
1 polymer ?
#
loop_
_entity_poly.entity_id
_entity_poly.type
_entity_poly.pdbx_seq_one_letter_code
_entity_poly.pdbx_strand_id
1 'polypeptide(L)'
;MLKKKILSIILILIVVTGCQNAQENKSPEKGSVVEIGSAVMEGTNAMTPIIAGEVSNQAIWLEYIKAHNEKNLDKIAEINAEDWEGYTADGSVVKGNNAHIEVLDNWFKSADPKWEVKWMVANAAKNKDGLLEQWLTTGNDYTDVDTDGNEIFEHNVHDVLFAEGKIKKINVYKRAKAQESAEFSY
;
A
#
# COMPACT_ATOMS: atom_id res chain seq x y z
N MET A 1 -39.44 -53.29 -66.01
CA MET A 1 -39.57 -51.88 -65.52
C MET A 1 -39.41 -51.87 -64.01
N LEU A 2 -38.23 -51.46 -63.53
CA LEU A 2 -37.85 -51.56 -62.12
C LEU A 2 -38.13 -50.25 -61.40
N LYS A 3 -39.07 -50.22 -60.46
CA LYS A 3 -39.36 -49.04 -59.64
C LYS A 3 -38.39 -48.98 -58.48
N LYS A 4 -37.46 -48.02 -58.49
CA LYS A 4 -36.56 -47.69 -57.37
C LYS A 4 -37.35 -47.01 -56.28
N LYS A 5 -37.38 -47.58 -55.07
CA LYS A 5 -37.85 -46.91 -53.86
C LYS A 5 -36.71 -46.16 -53.23
N ILE A 6 -36.85 -44.84 -53.18
CA ILE A 6 -35.91 -43.96 -52.49
C ILE A 6 -36.33 -43.92 -51.00
N LEU A 7 -35.44 -44.42 -50.15
CA LEU A 7 -35.60 -44.37 -48.69
C LEU A 7 -34.96 -43.06 -48.19
N SER A 8 -35.79 -42.12 -47.77
CA SER A 8 -35.36 -40.84 -47.21
C SER A 8 -35.00 -41.01 -45.75
N ILE A 9 -33.72 -40.96 -45.41
CA ILE A 9 -33.20 -40.97 -44.03
C ILE A 9 -33.22 -39.52 -43.55
N ILE A 10 -34.12 -39.17 -42.63
CA ILE A 10 -34.12 -37.88 -41.95
C ILE A 10 -33.12 -37.97 -40.80
N LEU A 11 -31.99 -37.25 -40.97
CA LEU A 11 -30.98 -37.10 -39.91
C LEU A 11 -31.40 -35.94 -38.99
N ILE A 12 -31.88 -36.30 -37.79
CA ILE A 12 -32.20 -35.32 -36.75
C ILE A 12 -30.90 -34.87 -36.10
N LEU A 13 -30.47 -33.63 -36.39
CA LEU A 13 -29.35 -32.99 -35.73
C LEU A 13 -29.84 -32.41 -34.39
N ILE A 14 -29.54 -33.04 -33.29
CA ILE A 14 -29.76 -32.46 -31.95
C ILE A 14 -28.66 -31.46 -31.68
N VAL A 15 -28.95 -30.17 -31.79
CA VAL A 15 -28.08 -29.08 -31.38
C VAL A 15 -28.22 -28.94 -29.85
N VAL A 16 -27.26 -29.45 -29.10
CA VAL A 16 -27.13 -29.21 -27.67
C VAL A 16 -26.47 -27.83 -27.52
N THR A 17 -27.28 -26.79 -27.32
CA THR A 17 -26.78 -25.48 -26.88
C THR A 17 -26.40 -25.56 -25.42
N GLY A 18 -25.17 -25.95 -25.15
CA GLY A 18 -24.57 -25.77 -23.82
C GLY A 18 -24.31 -24.29 -23.59
N CYS A 19 -25.10 -23.68 -22.70
CA CYS A 19 -24.73 -22.37 -22.13
C CYS A 19 -23.47 -22.55 -21.27
N GLN A 20 -22.32 -22.35 -21.88
CA GLN A 20 -21.09 -22.10 -21.14
C GLN A 20 -21.12 -20.62 -20.75
N ASN A 21 -21.45 -20.34 -19.48
CA ASN A 21 -21.10 -19.08 -18.87
C ASN A 21 -19.56 -19.04 -18.75
N ALA A 22 -18.90 -18.73 -19.83
CA ALA A 22 -17.53 -18.29 -19.82
C ALA A 22 -17.55 -16.90 -19.16
N GLN A 23 -17.22 -16.87 -17.87
CA GLN A 23 -16.83 -15.63 -17.20
C GLN A 23 -15.55 -15.17 -17.88
N GLU A 24 -15.68 -14.32 -18.89
CA GLU A 24 -14.54 -13.66 -19.53
C GLU A 24 -13.85 -12.84 -18.44
N ASN A 25 -12.75 -13.36 -17.90
CA ASN A 25 -11.75 -12.56 -17.23
C ASN A 25 -11.15 -11.60 -18.28
N LYS A 26 -11.85 -10.49 -18.55
CA LYS A 26 -11.28 -9.39 -19.31
C LYS A 26 -10.12 -8.87 -18.50
N SER A 27 -8.89 -9.14 -18.96
CA SER A 27 -7.74 -8.36 -18.51
C SER A 27 -8.09 -6.88 -18.68
N PRO A 28 -7.82 -6.01 -17.68
CA PRO A 28 -8.16 -4.61 -17.80
C PRO A 28 -7.50 -4.03 -19.06
N GLU A 29 -8.28 -3.33 -19.88
CA GLU A 29 -7.76 -2.62 -21.03
C GLU A 29 -6.63 -1.69 -20.60
N LYS A 30 -5.54 -1.65 -21.38
CA LYS A 30 -4.38 -0.80 -21.12
C LYS A 30 -4.84 0.67 -21.02
N GLY A 31 -4.96 1.18 -19.77
CA GLY A 31 -5.49 2.52 -19.49
C GLY A 31 -6.75 2.58 -18.63
N SER A 32 -7.38 1.44 -18.28
CA SER A 32 -8.49 1.43 -17.33
C SER A 32 -7.98 1.71 -15.91
N VAL A 33 -8.54 2.75 -15.28
CA VAL A 33 -8.30 3.05 -13.87
C VAL A 33 -8.91 1.92 -13.04
N VAL A 34 -8.09 1.24 -12.23
CA VAL A 34 -8.56 0.16 -11.35
C VAL A 34 -8.95 0.76 -10.01
N GLU A 35 -10.24 0.74 -9.69
CA GLU A 35 -10.74 1.11 -8.38
C GLU A 35 -10.48 -0.04 -7.39
N ILE A 36 -9.84 0.28 -6.25
CA ILE A 36 -9.41 -0.69 -5.23
C ILE A 36 -10.05 -0.42 -3.88
N GLY A 37 -10.79 0.67 -3.74
CA GLY A 37 -11.47 1.05 -2.51
C GLY A 37 -12.13 2.42 -2.62
N SER A 38 -12.55 2.94 -1.49
CA SER A 38 -13.15 4.27 -1.41
C SER A 38 -12.79 4.96 -0.10
N ALA A 39 -12.78 6.29 -0.11
CA ALA A 39 -12.55 7.14 1.05
C ALA A 39 -13.64 8.21 1.16
N VAL A 40 -13.85 8.73 2.36
CA VAL A 40 -14.65 9.93 2.57
C VAL A 40 -13.75 11.13 2.29
N MET A 41 -14.17 11.99 1.36
CA MET A 41 -13.44 13.22 1.05
C MET A 41 -13.48 14.16 2.25
N GLU A 42 -12.32 14.68 2.64
CA GLU A 42 -12.18 15.59 3.77
C GLU A 42 -13.14 16.81 3.66
N GLY A 43 -13.81 17.13 4.76
CA GLY A 43 -14.76 18.24 4.83
C GLY A 43 -16.11 17.98 4.16
N THR A 44 -16.35 16.79 3.68
CA THR A 44 -17.62 16.35 3.06
C THR A 44 -18.06 14.98 3.57
N ASN A 45 -19.28 14.56 3.20
CA ASN A 45 -19.73 13.17 3.36
C ASN A 45 -19.68 12.39 2.04
N ALA A 46 -19.05 12.96 1.00
CA ALA A 46 -18.98 12.33 -0.31
C ALA A 46 -17.91 11.23 -0.33
N MET A 47 -18.26 10.09 -0.90
CA MET A 47 -17.31 9.02 -1.16
C MET A 47 -16.53 9.35 -2.45
N THR A 48 -15.21 9.18 -2.39
CA THR A 48 -14.32 9.26 -3.55
C THR A 48 -13.67 7.88 -3.78
N PRO A 49 -13.49 7.44 -5.03
CA PRO A 49 -12.80 6.19 -5.29
C PRO A 49 -11.31 6.29 -4.92
N ILE A 50 -10.81 5.21 -4.31
CA ILE A 50 -9.39 4.94 -4.22
C ILE A 50 -9.03 4.04 -5.39
N ILE A 51 -8.03 4.42 -6.14
CA ILE A 51 -7.56 3.71 -7.33
C ILE A 51 -6.15 3.16 -7.11
N ALA A 52 -5.70 2.23 -7.96
CA ALA A 52 -4.32 1.79 -7.98
C ALA A 52 -3.39 2.99 -8.26
N GLY A 53 -2.36 3.14 -7.43
CA GLY A 53 -1.38 4.22 -7.50
C GLY A 53 -0.12 3.84 -8.26
N GLU A 54 0.86 4.73 -8.26
CA GLU A 54 2.15 4.55 -8.92
C GLU A 54 3.03 3.55 -8.16
N VAL A 55 3.24 2.36 -8.74
CA VAL A 55 4.07 1.28 -8.15
C VAL A 55 5.54 1.71 -8.02
N SER A 56 6.01 2.65 -8.83
CA SER A 56 7.37 3.22 -8.73
C SER A 56 7.69 3.82 -7.35
N ASN A 57 6.67 4.31 -6.62
CA ASN A 57 6.82 4.83 -5.26
C ASN A 57 7.31 3.78 -4.26
N GLN A 58 7.11 2.49 -4.54
CA GLN A 58 7.64 1.39 -3.72
C GLN A 58 9.18 1.40 -3.70
N ALA A 59 9.82 1.69 -4.82
CA ALA A 59 11.29 1.76 -4.89
C ALA A 59 11.83 2.92 -4.04
N ILE A 60 11.16 4.07 -4.04
CA ILE A 60 11.51 5.24 -3.21
C ILE A 60 11.40 4.88 -1.73
N TRP A 61 10.30 4.20 -1.35
CA TRP A 61 10.11 3.76 0.02
C TRP A 61 11.18 2.76 0.49
N LEU A 62 11.51 1.77 -0.34
CA LEU A 62 12.57 0.79 0.00
C LEU A 62 13.93 1.46 0.18
N GLU A 63 14.27 2.46 -0.65
CA GLU A 63 15.49 3.24 -0.50
C GLU A 63 15.46 4.08 0.78
N TYR A 64 14.30 4.66 1.13
CA TYR A 64 14.11 5.41 2.36
C TYR A 64 14.29 4.56 3.61
N ILE A 65 13.69 3.36 3.65
CA ILE A 65 13.86 2.40 4.74
C ILE A 65 15.32 1.95 4.86
N LYS A 66 15.98 1.67 3.72
CA LYS A 66 17.40 1.34 3.72
C LYS A 66 18.24 2.48 4.32
N ALA A 67 17.98 3.73 3.91
CA ALA A 67 18.68 4.90 4.44
C ALA A 67 18.49 5.07 5.97
N HIS A 68 17.28 4.79 6.47
CA HIS A 68 17.01 4.79 7.93
C HIS A 68 17.78 3.69 8.65
N ASN A 69 17.75 2.47 8.13
CA ASN A 69 18.47 1.33 8.70
C ASN A 69 20.00 1.53 8.72
N GLU A 70 20.51 2.30 7.77
CA GLU A 70 21.93 2.68 7.65
C GLU A 70 22.24 4.00 8.39
N LYS A 71 21.24 4.68 8.94
CA LYS A 71 21.34 6.00 9.60
C LYS A 71 21.94 7.06 8.66
N ASN A 72 21.66 6.95 7.35
CA ASN A 72 22.15 7.86 6.32
C ASN A 72 21.25 9.10 6.21
N LEU A 73 21.52 10.09 7.05
CA LEU A 73 20.72 11.32 7.14
C LEU A 73 20.70 12.12 5.83
N ASP A 74 21.80 12.15 5.10
CA ASP A 74 21.88 12.87 3.82
C ASP A 74 20.93 12.25 2.79
N LYS A 75 20.89 10.91 2.73
CA LYS A 75 20.00 10.22 1.82
C LYS A 75 18.53 10.36 2.21
N ILE A 76 18.23 10.35 3.50
CA ILE A 76 16.87 10.62 4.02
C ILE A 76 16.45 12.03 3.61
N ALA A 77 17.33 13.03 3.83
CA ALA A 77 17.06 14.42 3.46
C ALA A 77 16.83 14.59 1.95
N GLU A 78 17.58 13.85 1.12
CA GLU A 78 17.42 13.86 -0.35
C GLU A 78 16.05 13.33 -0.77
N ILE A 79 15.55 12.27 -0.12
CA ILE A 79 14.27 11.62 -0.48
C ILE A 79 13.07 12.43 0.03
N ASN A 80 13.20 13.16 1.13
CA ASN A 80 12.15 14.02 1.66
C ASN A 80 11.85 15.22 0.75
N ALA A 81 10.59 15.64 0.71
CA ALA A 81 10.24 16.98 0.25
C ALA A 81 10.70 18.04 1.27
N GLU A 82 10.90 19.29 0.83
CA GLU A 82 11.30 20.40 1.72
C GLU A 82 10.24 20.63 2.82
N ASP A 83 8.98 20.57 2.44
CA ASP A 83 7.81 20.71 3.31
C ASP A 83 7.31 19.36 3.89
N TRP A 84 8.23 18.43 4.14
CA TRP A 84 7.93 17.11 4.71
C TRP A 84 7.19 17.22 6.05
N GLU A 85 6.24 16.32 6.28
CA GLU A 85 5.50 16.20 7.54
C GLU A 85 5.46 14.75 8.03
N GLY A 86 5.74 14.53 9.32
CA GLY A 86 5.58 13.24 9.99
C GLY A 86 4.60 13.32 11.14
N TYR A 87 3.67 12.38 11.16
CA TYR A 87 2.69 12.17 12.23
C TYR A 87 3.01 10.85 12.90
N THR A 88 3.54 10.92 14.11
CA THR A 88 4.00 9.75 14.85
C THR A 88 2.86 9.03 15.56
N ALA A 89 3.07 7.78 15.94
CA ALA A 89 2.05 6.95 16.57
C ALA A 89 1.66 7.41 18.00
N ASP A 90 2.46 8.27 18.63
CA ASP A 90 2.16 8.89 19.94
C ASP A 90 1.42 10.24 19.81
N GLY A 91 1.14 10.67 18.57
CA GLY A 91 0.47 11.93 18.28
C GLY A 91 1.38 13.14 18.10
N SER A 92 2.70 12.96 18.17
CA SER A 92 3.66 14.04 17.88
C SER A 92 3.65 14.36 16.38
N VAL A 93 3.98 15.61 16.04
CA VAL A 93 4.06 16.07 14.65
C VAL A 93 5.39 16.77 14.42
N VAL A 94 6.11 16.34 13.37
CA VAL A 94 7.36 16.97 12.93
C VAL A 94 7.09 17.59 11.55
N LYS A 95 7.49 18.85 11.36
CA LYS A 95 7.28 19.59 10.12
C LYS A 95 8.58 20.16 9.56
N GLY A 96 8.78 19.92 8.28
CA GLY A 96 9.95 20.32 7.53
C GLY A 96 11.08 19.27 7.53
N ASN A 97 11.75 19.17 6.38
CA ASN A 97 12.83 18.20 6.19
C ASN A 97 13.96 18.40 7.22
N ASN A 98 14.42 19.64 7.44
CA ASN A 98 15.51 19.92 8.38
C ASN A 98 15.16 19.51 9.81
N ALA A 99 13.93 19.79 10.28
CA ALA A 99 13.48 19.38 11.60
C ALA A 99 13.43 17.86 11.75
N HIS A 100 13.01 17.15 10.68
CA HIS A 100 13.03 15.69 10.67
C HIS A 100 14.45 15.14 10.80
N ILE A 101 15.41 15.67 10.05
CA ILE A 101 16.80 15.22 10.13
C ILE A 101 17.40 15.48 11.51
N GLU A 102 17.09 16.62 12.15
CA GLU A 102 17.53 16.90 13.52
C GLU A 102 16.96 15.90 14.53
N VAL A 103 15.68 15.56 14.41
CA VAL A 103 15.04 14.52 15.26
C VAL A 103 15.72 13.18 15.08
N LEU A 104 15.97 12.77 13.83
CA LEU A 104 16.62 11.49 13.52
C LEU A 104 18.07 11.46 14.00
N ASP A 105 18.85 12.55 13.82
CA ASP A 105 20.24 12.65 14.28
C ASP A 105 20.33 12.44 15.80
N ASN A 106 19.40 13.06 16.55
CA ASN A 106 19.36 12.88 17.99
C ASN A 106 18.93 11.47 18.39
N TRP A 107 17.92 10.89 17.73
CA TRP A 107 17.43 9.55 18.03
C TRP A 107 18.48 8.47 17.72
N PHE A 108 19.12 8.54 16.56
CA PHE A 108 20.11 7.54 16.12
C PHE A 108 21.39 7.50 16.97
N LYS A 109 21.64 8.51 17.82
CA LYS A 109 22.75 8.50 18.80
C LYS A 109 22.54 7.51 19.95
N SER A 110 21.27 7.25 20.29
CA SER A 110 20.89 6.42 21.47
C SER A 110 20.09 5.18 21.12
N ALA A 111 19.71 5.01 19.85
CA ALA A 111 18.88 3.92 19.36
C ALA A 111 19.47 3.29 18.09
N ASP A 112 19.09 2.05 17.80
CA ASP A 112 19.47 1.35 16.56
C ASP A 112 18.22 0.79 15.85
N PRO A 113 17.28 1.67 15.47
CA PRO A 113 16.02 1.26 14.86
C PRO A 113 16.26 0.55 13.53
N LYS A 114 15.51 -0.53 13.31
CA LYS A 114 15.51 -1.27 12.05
C LYS A 114 14.09 -1.55 11.61
N TRP A 115 13.85 -1.39 10.33
CA TRP A 115 12.59 -1.75 9.68
C TRP A 115 12.81 -2.80 8.61
N GLU A 116 11.92 -3.78 8.59
CA GLU A 116 11.81 -4.77 7.52
C GLU A 116 10.44 -4.63 6.85
N VAL A 117 10.42 -4.26 5.58
CA VAL A 117 9.17 -4.12 4.82
C VAL A 117 8.55 -5.49 4.55
N LYS A 118 7.28 -5.68 4.95
CA LYS A 118 6.54 -6.93 4.76
C LYS A 118 5.59 -6.88 3.57
N TRP A 119 4.93 -5.75 3.35
CA TRP A 119 4.02 -5.56 2.23
C TRP A 119 3.88 -4.09 1.88
N MET A 120 3.45 -3.80 0.64
CA MET A 120 3.25 -2.46 0.12
C MET A 120 2.05 -2.43 -0.82
N VAL A 121 1.20 -1.41 -0.71
CA VAL A 121 0.05 -1.16 -1.57
C VAL A 121 0.12 0.27 -2.08
N ALA A 122 0.44 0.43 -3.37
CA ALA A 122 0.38 1.74 -4.02
C ALA A 122 -1.07 2.09 -4.34
N ASN A 123 -1.51 3.24 -3.88
CA ASN A 123 -2.88 3.72 -4.06
C ASN A 123 -2.89 5.23 -4.39
N ALA A 124 -4.00 5.71 -4.94
CA ALA A 124 -4.18 7.12 -5.21
C ALA A 124 -5.63 7.53 -4.98
N ALA A 125 -5.83 8.73 -4.49
CA ALA A 125 -7.17 9.30 -4.29
C ALA A 125 -7.15 10.81 -4.57
N LYS A 126 -8.30 11.38 -4.91
CA LYS A 126 -8.42 12.83 -5.03
C LYS A 126 -8.54 13.45 -3.63
N ASN A 127 -7.78 14.51 -3.40
CA ASN A 127 -7.93 15.34 -2.21
C ASN A 127 -9.13 16.29 -2.35
N LYS A 128 -9.35 17.11 -1.31
CA LYS A 128 -10.46 18.10 -1.26
C LYS A 128 -10.45 19.13 -2.40
N ASP A 129 -9.30 19.37 -3.00
CA ASP A 129 -9.11 20.31 -4.12
C ASP A 129 -9.23 19.61 -5.49
N GLY A 130 -9.56 18.30 -5.50
CA GLY A 130 -9.71 17.48 -6.69
C GLY A 130 -8.39 17.02 -7.31
N LEU A 131 -7.25 17.29 -6.67
CA LEU A 131 -5.93 16.87 -7.11
C LEU A 131 -5.71 15.40 -6.75
N LEU A 132 -5.18 14.61 -7.69
CA LEU A 132 -4.84 13.21 -7.46
C LEU A 132 -3.55 13.12 -6.64
N GLU A 133 -3.65 12.57 -5.45
CA GLU A 133 -2.52 12.30 -4.58
C GLU A 133 -2.07 10.86 -4.69
N GLN A 134 -0.75 10.65 -4.71
CA GLN A 134 -0.12 9.32 -4.76
C GLN A 134 0.29 8.89 -3.37
N TRP A 135 -0.24 7.75 -2.94
CA TRP A 135 -0.01 7.21 -1.60
C TRP A 135 0.58 5.80 -1.67
N LEU A 136 1.28 5.42 -0.61
CA LEU A 136 1.74 4.06 -0.36
C LEU A 136 1.38 3.68 1.07
N THR A 137 0.51 2.69 1.22
CA THR A 137 0.28 2.05 2.52
C THR A 137 1.20 0.84 2.62
N THR A 138 1.99 0.77 3.69
CA THR A 138 3.01 -0.28 3.86
C THR A 138 3.07 -0.79 5.29
N GLY A 139 3.21 -2.11 5.43
CA GLY A 139 3.42 -2.76 6.72
C GLY A 139 4.87 -3.17 6.89
N ASN A 140 5.42 -2.88 8.07
CA ASN A 140 6.82 -3.11 8.39
C ASN A 140 6.95 -3.74 9.78
N ASP A 141 7.90 -4.65 9.95
CA ASP A 141 8.36 -5.02 11.29
C ASP A 141 9.42 -4.02 11.73
N TYR A 142 9.30 -3.55 12.95
CA TYR A 142 10.25 -2.64 13.59
C TYR A 142 10.93 -3.32 14.76
N THR A 143 12.24 -3.17 14.83
CA THR A 143 13.04 -3.61 15.99
C THR A 143 13.95 -2.49 16.45
N ASP A 144 14.19 -2.44 17.76
CA ASP A 144 15.13 -1.53 18.42
C ASP A 144 15.56 -2.13 19.76
N VAL A 145 16.39 -1.43 20.50
CA VAL A 145 16.78 -1.75 21.88
C VAL A 145 16.50 -0.53 22.74
N ASP A 146 15.79 -0.73 23.85
CA ASP A 146 15.53 0.34 24.80
C ASP A 146 16.77 0.71 25.65
N THR A 147 16.65 1.75 26.47
CA THR A 147 17.74 2.23 27.34
C THR A 147 18.18 1.22 28.39
N ASP A 148 17.35 0.24 28.70
CA ASP A 148 17.63 -0.84 29.65
C ASP A 148 18.21 -2.09 28.97
N GLY A 149 18.35 -2.07 27.63
CA GLY A 149 18.88 -3.17 26.84
C GLY A 149 17.84 -4.22 26.43
N ASN A 150 16.54 -3.95 26.63
CA ASN A 150 15.49 -4.87 26.19
C ASN A 150 15.18 -4.69 24.71
N GLU A 151 14.93 -5.79 24.02
CA GLU A 151 14.50 -5.77 22.63
C GLU A 151 13.07 -5.21 22.51
N ILE A 152 12.91 -4.23 21.64
CA ILE A 152 11.62 -3.70 21.20
C ILE A 152 11.26 -4.38 19.89
N PHE A 153 10.02 -4.86 19.78
CA PHE A 153 9.45 -5.35 18.54
C PHE A 153 8.04 -4.80 18.37
N GLU A 154 7.81 -4.16 17.23
CA GLU A 154 6.51 -3.58 16.87
C GLU A 154 6.15 -3.93 15.41
N HIS A 155 4.87 -3.86 15.10
CA HIS A 155 4.39 -3.83 13.72
C HIS A 155 3.96 -2.41 13.40
N ASN A 156 4.60 -1.79 12.42
CA ASN A 156 4.29 -0.45 11.99
C ASN A 156 3.54 -0.49 10.65
N VAL A 157 2.50 0.32 10.53
CA VAL A 157 1.88 0.67 9.25
C VAL A 157 2.20 2.13 8.97
N HIS A 158 2.66 2.42 7.76
CA HIS A 158 2.90 3.77 7.31
C HIS A 158 1.99 4.07 6.12
N ASP A 159 1.30 5.22 6.18
CA ASP A 159 0.68 5.83 5.02
C ASP A 159 1.57 6.98 4.54
N VAL A 160 2.09 6.84 3.34
CA VAL A 160 3.12 7.71 2.79
C VAL A 160 2.59 8.46 1.57
N LEU A 161 2.55 9.79 1.66
CA LEU A 161 2.19 10.67 0.54
C LEU A 161 3.45 11.03 -0.25
N PHE A 162 3.37 10.87 -1.57
CA PHE A 162 4.41 11.27 -2.51
C PHE A 162 3.96 12.48 -3.33
N ALA A 163 4.89 13.39 -3.55
CA ALA A 163 4.75 14.51 -4.46
C ALA A 163 6.06 14.70 -5.22
N GLU A 164 6.00 14.79 -6.55
CA GLU A 164 7.17 15.06 -7.42
C GLU A 164 8.35 14.09 -7.18
N GLY A 165 8.05 12.82 -6.91
CA GLY A 165 9.07 11.80 -6.64
C GLY A 165 9.75 11.91 -5.27
N LYS A 166 9.20 12.70 -4.36
CA LYS A 166 9.66 12.90 -2.97
C LYS A 166 8.61 12.42 -1.98
N ILE A 167 9.05 12.02 -0.78
CA ILE A 167 8.15 11.78 0.35
C ILE A 167 7.75 13.10 0.98
N LYS A 168 6.45 13.39 0.97
CA LYS A 168 5.89 14.64 1.49
C LYS A 168 5.27 14.48 2.88
N LYS A 169 4.63 13.33 3.15
CA LYS A 169 3.98 13.08 4.44
C LYS A 169 4.08 11.61 4.81
N ILE A 170 4.24 11.34 6.09
CA ILE A 170 4.17 10.00 6.65
C ILE A 170 3.24 10.01 7.87
N ASN A 171 2.21 9.16 7.86
CA ASN A 171 1.44 8.83 9.06
C ASN A 171 1.90 7.47 9.57
N VAL A 172 2.23 7.38 10.84
CA VAL A 172 2.74 6.16 11.48
C VAL A 172 1.69 5.61 12.44
N TYR A 173 1.37 4.33 12.26
CA TYR A 173 0.54 3.54 13.19
C TYR A 173 1.38 2.39 13.70
N LYS A 174 1.25 2.05 14.97
CA LYS A 174 2.01 0.95 15.57
C LYS A 174 1.15 0.01 16.41
N ARG A 175 1.55 -1.25 16.43
CA ARG A 175 1.05 -2.28 17.32
C ARG A 175 2.22 -3.01 17.94
N ALA A 176 2.21 -3.12 19.28
CA ALA A 176 3.16 -3.97 19.99
C ALA A 176 3.05 -5.43 19.51
N LYS A 177 4.13 -6.20 19.67
CA LYS A 177 4.11 -7.65 19.44
C LYS A 177 2.94 -8.26 20.23
N ALA A 178 2.17 -9.10 19.56
CA ALA A 178 1.13 -9.86 20.23
C ALA A 178 1.78 -10.74 21.30
N GLN A 179 1.33 -10.59 22.56
CA GLN A 179 1.64 -11.57 23.58
C GLN A 179 0.86 -12.84 23.22
N GLU A 180 1.47 -14.02 23.37
CA GLU A 180 0.72 -15.26 23.30
C GLU A 180 -0.44 -15.16 24.29
N SER A 181 -1.67 -15.14 23.78
CA SER A 181 -2.85 -15.09 24.63
C SER A 181 -2.81 -16.31 25.54
N ALA A 182 -2.93 -16.10 26.84
CA ALA A 182 -3.37 -17.18 27.73
C ALA A 182 -4.58 -17.84 27.06
N GLU A 183 -4.56 -19.18 26.88
CA GLU A 183 -5.62 -19.93 26.25
C GLU A 183 -6.96 -19.47 26.81
N PHE A 184 -7.79 -18.89 25.94
CA PHE A 184 -9.21 -18.70 26.30
C PHE A 184 -9.82 -20.08 26.34
N SER A 185 -9.87 -20.68 27.52
CA SER A 185 -10.72 -21.85 27.78
C SER A 185 -12.18 -21.37 27.76
N TYR A 186 -12.90 -21.73 26.69
CA TYR A 186 -14.37 -21.60 26.60
C TYR A 186 -15.04 -22.67 27.48
#